data_5537b276d6bd3977c77af4e1d57f8afc
#
_entry.id   5537b276d6bd3977c77af4e1d57f8afc
#
_cell.length_a   1.000
_cell.length_b   1.000
_cell.length_c   1.000
_cell.angle_alpha   90.00
_cell.angle_beta   90.00
_cell.angle_gamma   90.00
#
_symmetry.space_group_name_H-M   'P 1'
#
loop_
_entity.id
_entity.type
_entity.pdbx_description
1 polymer ?
#
loop_
_entity_poly.entity_id
_entity_poly.type
_entity_poly.pdbx_seq_one_letter_code
_entity_poly.pdbx_strand_id
1 'polypeptide(L)'
;MGLPARLVRSQLNFFKPFVANCSLEVTRKGQDKLGELMEAIHKKDVIVRDYSFERFEGALLIPRDERRSGVILYLHGGGYTCGDLDYAKGFGATLADECGIRVFCAAYRLAPESPYPAAVEDALEAYRYLLEKGYAPEQIVLCGESAGGG
;
A
#
# COMPACT_ATOMS: atom_id res chain seq x y z
N MET A 1 12.39 24.38 -2.76
CA MET A 1 13.74 24.01 -3.33
C MET A 1 14.04 22.59 -2.89
N GLY A 2 14.08 21.65 -3.83
CA GLY A 2 14.34 20.24 -3.51
C GLY A 2 15.74 20.06 -2.93
N LEU A 3 15.89 19.17 -1.96
CA LEU A 3 17.18 18.72 -1.46
C LEU A 3 18.08 18.33 -2.63
N PRO A 4 19.35 18.76 -2.66
CA PRO A 4 20.22 18.41 -3.76
C PRO A 4 20.36 16.89 -3.87
N ALA A 5 20.20 16.34 -5.06
CA ALA A 5 20.25 14.90 -5.32
C ALA A 5 21.48 14.18 -4.71
N ARG A 6 22.59 14.90 -4.54
CA ARG A 6 23.80 14.43 -3.86
C ARG A 6 23.56 14.09 -2.38
N LEU A 7 22.76 14.92 -1.68
CA LEU A 7 22.47 14.70 -0.26
C LEU A 7 21.57 13.46 -0.09
N VAL A 8 20.54 13.34 -0.94
CA VAL A 8 19.66 12.17 -0.95
C VAL A 8 20.47 10.89 -1.27
N ARG A 9 21.33 10.93 -2.28
CA ARG A 9 22.21 9.81 -2.63
C ARG A 9 23.15 9.43 -1.47
N SER A 10 23.71 10.41 -0.76
CA SER A 10 24.58 10.16 0.39
C SER A 10 23.82 9.47 1.53
N GLN A 11 22.61 9.93 1.82
CA GLN A 11 21.74 9.28 2.83
C GLN A 11 21.37 7.84 2.44
N LEU A 12 20.96 7.62 1.19
CA LEU A 12 20.65 6.28 0.68
C LEU A 12 21.87 5.35 0.77
N ASN A 13 23.06 5.82 0.41
CA ASN A 13 24.29 5.04 0.51
C ASN A 13 24.67 4.73 1.97
N PHE A 14 24.39 5.64 2.91
CA PHE A 14 24.61 5.41 4.34
C PHE A 14 23.70 4.30 4.88
N PHE A 15 22.41 4.28 4.48
CA PHE A 15 21.47 3.27 4.94
C PHE A 15 21.55 1.93 4.19
N LYS A 16 22.12 1.91 2.98
CA LYS A 16 22.22 0.72 2.15
C LYS A 16 22.80 -0.53 2.85
N PRO A 17 23.92 -0.45 3.61
CA PRO A 17 24.46 -1.62 4.32
C PRO A 17 23.53 -2.16 5.40
N PHE A 18 22.76 -1.30 6.07
CA PHE A 18 21.78 -1.71 7.08
C PHE A 18 20.62 -2.48 6.43
N VAL A 19 20.07 -1.96 5.34
CA VAL A 19 18.96 -2.62 4.62
C VAL A 19 19.42 -3.91 3.96
N ALA A 20 20.61 -3.94 3.36
CA ALA A 20 21.14 -5.12 2.66
C ALA A 20 21.45 -6.31 3.58
N ASN A 21 21.68 -6.07 4.88
CA ASN A 21 22.03 -7.10 5.85
C ASN A 21 20.87 -7.44 6.80
N CYS A 22 19.70 -6.82 6.65
CA CYS A 22 18.54 -7.17 7.45
C CYS A 22 17.93 -8.50 6.98
N SER A 23 17.55 -9.35 7.92
CA SER A 23 16.74 -10.52 7.60
C SER A 23 15.36 -10.08 7.06
N LEU A 24 14.73 -10.95 6.28
CA LEU A 24 13.38 -10.71 5.77
C LEU A 24 12.39 -10.39 6.91
N GLU A 25 12.48 -11.10 8.01
CA GLU A 25 11.63 -10.90 9.20
C GLU A 25 11.80 -9.49 9.80
N VAL A 26 13.04 -9.01 9.92
CA VAL A 26 13.31 -7.66 10.45
C VAL A 26 12.79 -6.60 9.50
N THR A 27 12.91 -6.81 8.20
CA THR A 27 12.40 -5.88 7.18
C THR A 27 10.87 -5.81 7.22
N ARG A 28 10.19 -6.95 7.30
CA ARG A 28 8.72 -7.02 7.44
C ARG A 28 8.26 -6.27 8.67
N LYS A 29 8.78 -6.61 9.85
CA LYS A 29 8.42 -5.91 11.11
C LYS A 29 8.67 -4.39 11.07
N GLY A 30 9.72 -3.96 10.38
CA GLY A 30 10.02 -2.54 10.20
C GLY A 30 8.99 -1.82 9.35
N GLN A 31 8.52 -2.44 8.27
CA GLN A 31 7.46 -1.90 7.43
C GLN A 31 6.11 -1.87 8.15
N ASP A 32 5.75 -2.93 8.86
CA ASP A 32 4.50 -3.02 9.63
C ASP A 32 4.43 -1.87 10.65
N LYS A 33 5.52 -1.65 11.40
CA LYS A 33 5.61 -0.52 12.35
C LYS A 33 5.52 0.85 11.70
N LEU A 34 6.07 1.00 10.52
CA LEU A 34 5.94 2.24 9.75
C LEU A 34 4.47 2.45 9.34
N GLY A 35 3.80 1.40 8.88
CA GLY A 35 2.38 1.43 8.52
C GLY A 35 1.48 1.82 9.68
N GLU A 36 1.64 1.17 10.84
CA GLU A 36 0.92 1.49 12.08
C GLU A 36 1.07 2.98 12.47
N LEU A 37 2.29 3.51 12.35
CA LEU A 37 2.56 4.91 12.68
C LEU A 37 1.86 5.86 11.70
N MET A 38 1.92 5.58 10.41
CA MET A 38 1.28 6.40 9.38
C MET A 38 -0.24 6.34 9.50
N GLU A 39 -0.84 5.18 9.76
CA GLU A 39 -2.26 5.04 10.00
C GLU A 39 -2.69 5.85 11.23
N ALA A 40 -1.92 5.81 12.31
CA ALA A 40 -2.21 6.56 13.54
C ALA A 40 -2.25 8.08 13.32
N ILE A 41 -1.43 8.62 12.41
CA ILE A 41 -1.43 10.04 12.06
C ILE A 41 -2.77 10.44 11.44
N HIS A 42 -3.34 9.61 10.56
CA HIS A 42 -4.57 9.89 9.81
C HIS A 42 -5.85 9.32 10.45
N LYS A 43 -5.75 8.74 11.65
CA LYS A 43 -6.88 8.07 12.34
C LYS A 43 -8.12 8.93 12.52
N LYS A 44 -7.95 10.24 12.63
CA LYS A 44 -9.07 11.20 12.80
C LYS A 44 -9.71 11.57 11.46
N ASP A 45 -9.00 11.46 10.37
CA ASP A 45 -9.37 12.00 9.06
C ASP A 45 -9.83 10.92 8.09
N VAL A 46 -9.54 9.64 8.41
CA VAL A 46 -9.88 8.49 7.56
C VAL A 46 -10.65 7.43 8.37
N ILE A 47 -11.68 6.86 7.73
CA ILE A 47 -12.42 5.70 8.24
C ILE A 47 -11.87 4.46 7.54
N VAL A 48 -11.47 3.46 8.31
CA VAL A 48 -10.93 2.19 7.78
C VAL A 48 -12.00 1.10 7.90
N ARG A 49 -12.16 0.30 6.84
CA ARG A 49 -13.00 -0.89 6.81
C ARG A 49 -12.20 -2.04 6.24
N ASP A 50 -11.92 -3.05 7.05
CA ASP A 50 -11.19 -4.24 6.64
C ASP A 50 -12.10 -5.23 5.89
N TYR A 51 -11.51 -5.94 4.94
CA TYR A 51 -12.15 -6.97 4.12
C TYR A 51 -11.26 -8.21 4.06
N SER A 52 -11.87 -9.39 4.18
CA SER A 52 -11.17 -10.65 4.01
C SER A 52 -11.60 -11.29 2.69
N PHE A 53 -10.65 -11.64 1.88
CA PHE A 53 -10.78 -12.48 0.70
C PHE A 53 -10.38 -13.91 1.04
N GLU A 54 -10.55 -14.84 0.13
CA GLU A 54 -10.16 -16.23 0.37
C GLU A 54 -8.65 -16.39 0.61
N ARG A 55 -7.83 -15.58 -0.09
CA ARG A 55 -6.38 -15.74 -0.14
C ARG A 55 -5.58 -14.55 0.37
N PHE A 56 -6.19 -13.40 0.53
CA PHE A 56 -5.53 -12.18 1.00
C PHE A 56 -6.52 -11.29 1.76
N GLU A 57 -6.02 -10.23 2.34
CA GLU A 57 -6.79 -9.23 3.06
C GLU A 57 -6.75 -7.89 2.31
N GLY A 58 -7.76 -7.07 2.53
CA GLY A 58 -7.81 -5.72 1.98
C GLY A 58 -8.46 -4.75 2.95
N ALA A 59 -8.34 -3.46 2.67
CA ALA A 59 -9.02 -2.42 3.44
C ALA A 59 -9.51 -1.31 2.53
N LEU A 60 -10.72 -0.80 2.79
CA LEU A 60 -11.25 0.40 2.19
C LEU A 60 -11.06 1.57 3.16
N LEU A 61 -10.32 2.55 2.72
CA LEU A 61 -10.03 3.78 3.44
C LEU A 61 -10.89 4.90 2.85
N ILE A 62 -11.73 5.49 3.70
CA ILE A 62 -12.70 6.50 3.30
C ILE A 62 -12.31 7.82 3.98
N PRO A 63 -11.88 8.84 3.24
CA PRO A 63 -11.58 10.13 3.83
C PRO A 63 -12.87 10.75 4.38
N ARG A 64 -12.81 11.40 5.54
CA ARG A 64 -13.96 12.12 6.09
C ARG A 64 -14.31 13.35 5.25
N ASP A 65 -13.32 13.96 4.64
CA ASP A 65 -13.47 15.03 3.65
C ASP A 65 -13.37 14.43 2.25
N GLU A 66 -14.39 13.66 1.83
CA GLU A 66 -14.46 13.06 0.50
C GLU A 66 -14.78 14.14 -0.55
N ARG A 67 -13.78 14.50 -1.36
CA ARG A 67 -13.87 15.59 -2.35
C ARG A 67 -13.98 15.08 -3.79
N ARG A 68 -13.74 13.79 -4.02
CA ARG A 68 -13.71 13.18 -5.35
C ARG A 68 -14.45 11.85 -5.35
N SER A 69 -15.16 11.58 -6.44
CA SER A 69 -15.78 10.27 -6.68
C SER A 69 -14.77 9.28 -7.27
N GLY A 70 -15.01 8.00 -7.05
CA GLY A 70 -14.14 6.91 -7.51
C GLY A 70 -13.33 6.30 -6.37
N VAL A 71 -12.34 5.50 -6.75
CA VAL A 71 -11.49 4.77 -5.82
C VAL A 71 -10.08 4.60 -6.38
N ILE A 72 -9.08 4.74 -5.54
CA ILE A 72 -7.71 4.31 -5.85
C ILE A 72 -7.57 2.85 -5.42
N LEU A 73 -7.20 1.96 -6.33
CA LEU A 73 -6.68 0.64 -5.97
C LEU A 73 -5.18 0.79 -5.72
N TYR A 74 -4.80 0.71 -4.46
CA TYR A 74 -3.41 0.85 -4.04
C TYR A 74 -2.75 -0.51 -3.82
N LEU A 75 -1.63 -0.71 -4.49
CA LEU A 75 -0.78 -1.89 -4.42
C LEU A 75 0.57 -1.47 -3.80
N HIS A 76 0.87 -1.99 -2.63
CA HIS A 76 2.03 -1.58 -1.84
C HIS A 76 3.36 -2.07 -2.41
N GLY A 77 4.46 -1.43 -2.03
CA GLY A 77 5.81 -1.87 -2.33
C GLY A 77 6.32 -2.93 -1.35
N GLY A 78 7.58 -3.29 -1.48
CA GLY A 78 8.24 -4.27 -0.59
C GLY A 78 8.90 -5.43 -1.33
N GLY A 79 9.17 -5.28 -2.64
CA GLY A 79 9.88 -6.28 -3.46
C GLY A 79 9.14 -7.60 -3.58
N TYR A 80 7.83 -7.63 -3.46
CA TYR A 80 6.97 -8.82 -3.38
C TYR A 80 7.27 -9.76 -2.21
N THR A 81 8.09 -9.33 -1.25
CA THR A 81 8.52 -10.15 -0.11
C THR A 81 8.15 -9.53 1.23
N CYS A 82 7.84 -8.25 1.24
CA CYS A 82 7.51 -7.46 2.42
C CYS A 82 6.28 -6.59 2.17
N GLY A 83 5.70 -6.07 3.25
CA GLY A 83 4.47 -5.30 3.26
C GLY A 83 3.27 -6.19 3.60
N ASP A 84 2.45 -5.69 4.48
CA ASP A 84 1.20 -6.32 4.90
C ASP A 84 0.05 -5.32 4.80
N LEU A 85 -1.10 -5.68 5.40
CA LEU A 85 -2.26 -4.80 5.39
C LEU A 85 -2.02 -3.51 6.19
N ASP A 86 -1.27 -3.56 7.30
CA ASP A 86 -1.00 -2.38 8.13
C ASP A 86 -0.06 -1.41 7.42
N TYR A 87 0.96 -1.93 6.73
CA TYR A 87 1.81 -1.12 5.86
C TYR A 87 1.00 -0.48 4.73
N ALA A 88 0.15 -1.25 4.05
CA ALA A 88 -0.70 -0.76 2.97
C ALA A 88 -1.69 0.31 3.46
N LYS A 89 -2.34 0.11 4.62
CA LYS A 89 -3.25 1.07 5.24
C LYS A 89 -2.55 2.38 5.59
N GLY A 90 -1.33 2.33 6.11
CA GLY A 90 -0.58 3.53 6.48
C GLY A 90 -0.39 4.49 5.30
N PHE A 91 0.11 4.01 4.18
CA PHE A 91 0.26 4.85 2.97
C PHE A 91 -1.08 5.15 2.30
N GLY A 92 -1.99 4.17 2.28
CA GLY A 92 -3.34 4.35 1.76
C GLY A 92 -4.12 5.43 2.50
N ALA A 93 -3.95 5.56 3.83
CA ALA A 93 -4.57 6.61 4.63
C ALA A 93 -4.05 8.00 4.23
N THR A 94 -2.75 8.14 4.01
CA THR A 94 -2.18 9.38 3.47
C THR A 94 -2.76 9.72 2.10
N LEU A 95 -2.86 8.75 1.19
CA LEU A 95 -3.48 8.97 -0.13
C LEU A 95 -4.95 9.38 -0.01
N ALA A 96 -5.71 8.71 0.87
CA ALA A 96 -7.14 8.99 1.05
C ALA A 96 -7.36 10.42 1.56
N ASP A 97 -6.63 10.82 2.58
CA ASP A 97 -6.74 12.14 3.21
C ASP A 97 -6.29 13.26 2.24
N GLU A 98 -5.09 13.17 1.71
CA GLU A 98 -4.52 14.19 0.84
C GLU A 98 -5.29 14.35 -0.48
N CYS A 99 -5.70 13.23 -1.08
CA CYS A 99 -6.42 13.26 -2.35
C CYS A 99 -7.93 13.47 -2.19
N GLY A 100 -8.51 13.25 -1.01
CA GLY A 100 -9.95 13.31 -0.77
C GLY A 100 -10.74 12.31 -1.62
N ILE A 101 -10.20 11.11 -1.81
CA ILE A 101 -10.80 10.01 -2.58
C ILE A 101 -10.65 8.70 -1.81
N ARG A 102 -11.57 7.79 -1.98
CA ARG A 102 -11.47 6.45 -1.38
C ARG A 102 -10.25 5.71 -1.88
N VAL A 103 -9.61 4.94 -1.01
CA VAL A 103 -8.48 4.09 -1.36
C VAL A 103 -8.79 2.66 -0.94
N PHE A 104 -8.67 1.72 -1.84
CA PHE A 104 -8.71 0.30 -1.54
C PHE A 104 -7.30 -0.26 -1.54
N CYS A 105 -6.84 -0.71 -0.39
CA CYS A 105 -5.54 -1.34 -0.21
C CYS A 105 -5.69 -2.86 -0.33
N ALA A 106 -4.88 -3.51 -1.16
CA ALA A 106 -4.80 -4.95 -1.25
C ALA A 106 -3.49 -5.44 -0.64
N ALA A 107 -3.56 -6.23 0.44
CA ALA A 107 -2.41 -6.91 1.04
C ALA A 107 -2.19 -8.25 0.31
N TYR A 108 -1.73 -8.16 -0.93
CA TYR A 108 -1.52 -9.31 -1.78
C TYR A 108 -0.47 -10.28 -1.21
N ARG A 109 -0.58 -11.57 -1.54
CA ARG A 109 0.32 -12.63 -1.08
C ARG A 109 1.77 -12.38 -1.49
N LEU A 110 2.68 -12.71 -0.60
CA LEU A 110 4.11 -12.40 -0.70
C LEU A 110 4.95 -13.66 -0.92
N ALA A 111 6.06 -13.48 -1.61
CA ALA A 111 7.13 -14.46 -1.67
C ALA A 111 7.97 -14.43 -0.36
N PRO A 112 8.63 -15.50 0.02
CA PRO A 112 8.71 -16.79 -0.71
C PRO A 112 7.51 -17.71 -0.49
N GLU A 113 6.59 -17.39 0.44
CA GLU A 113 5.45 -18.24 0.81
C GLU A 113 4.49 -18.44 -0.37
N SER A 114 4.28 -17.39 -1.17
CA SER A 114 3.44 -17.41 -2.36
C SER A 114 4.16 -16.68 -3.51
N PRO A 115 4.98 -17.41 -4.29
CA PRO A 115 5.73 -16.79 -5.39
C PRO A 115 4.82 -16.37 -6.54
N TYR A 116 5.42 -15.71 -7.54
CA TYR A 116 4.72 -15.37 -8.78
C TYR A 116 3.92 -16.58 -9.32
N PRO A 117 2.66 -16.40 -9.76
CA PRO A 117 1.97 -15.13 -10.00
C PRO A 117 1.03 -14.65 -8.87
N ALA A 118 1.15 -15.17 -7.64
CA ALA A 118 0.18 -14.97 -6.57
C ALA A 118 -0.19 -13.49 -6.33
N ALA A 119 0.79 -12.60 -6.25
CA ALA A 119 0.53 -11.16 -6.04
C ALA A 119 -0.29 -10.53 -7.17
N VAL A 120 -0.04 -10.94 -8.43
CA VAL A 120 -0.77 -10.46 -9.60
C VAL A 120 -2.21 -10.97 -9.60
N GLU A 121 -2.41 -12.24 -9.23
CA GLU A 121 -3.75 -12.83 -9.11
C GLU A 121 -4.59 -12.09 -8.06
N ASP A 122 -4.00 -11.79 -6.90
CA ASP A 122 -4.68 -11.07 -5.82
C ASP A 122 -4.98 -9.61 -6.21
N ALA A 123 -4.06 -8.94 -6.90
CA ALA A 123 -4.30 -7.59 -7.43
C ALA A 123 -5.46 -7.56 -8.44
N LEU A 124 -5.54 -8.55 -9.32
CA LEU A 124 -6.64 -8.71 -10.27
C LEU A 124 -7.96 -9.03 -9.56
N GLU A 125 -7.93 -9.85 -8.50
CA GLU A 125 -9.11 -10.15 -7.70
C GLU A 125 -9.61 -8.88 -6.98
N ALA A 126 -8.71 -8.06 -6.41
CA ALA A 126 -9.07 -6.79 -5.81
C ALA A 126 -9.68 -5.82 -6.84
N TYR A 127 -9.15 -5.75 -8.05
CA TYR A 127 -9.73 -4.94 -9.12
C TYR A 127 -11.14 -5.40 -9.51
N ARG A 128 -11.34 -6.72 -9.70
CA ARG A 128 -12.65 -7.31 -10.00
C ARG A 128 -13.65 -7.03 -8.89
N TYR A 129 -13.22 -7.15 -7.63
CA TYR A 129 -14.05 -6.81 -6.49
C TYR A 129 -14.57 -5.37 -6.55
N LEU A 130 -13.73 -4.41 -6.92
CA LEU A 130 -14.17 -3.01 -7.09
C LEU A 130 -15.21 -2.86 -8.21
N LEU A 131 -15.04 -3.56 -9.33
CA LEU A 131 -16.05 -3.58 -10.40
C LEU A 131 -17.39 -4.17 -9.90
N GLU A 132 -17.34 -5.26 -9.15
CA GLU A 132 -18.54 -5.89 -8.54
C GLU A 132 -19.23 -4.97 -7.51
N LYS A 133 -18.46 -4.10 -6.84
CA LYS A 133 -19.02 -3.06 -5.96
C LYS A 133 -19.63 -1.86 -6.70
N GLY A 134 -19.62 -1.91 -8.02
CA GLY A 134 -20.29 -0.92 -8.88
C GLY A 134 -19.42 0.25 -9.32
N TYR A 135 -18.11 0.21 -9.08
CA TYR A 135 -17.22 1.19 -9.70
C TYR A 135 -17.05 0.88 -11.20
N ALA A 136 -17.24 1.88 -12.05
CA ALA A 136 -16.88 1.76 -13.45
C ALA A 136 -15.33 1.76 -13.60
N PRO A 137 -14.78 1.15 -14.67
CA PRO A 137 -13.32 1.14 -14.89
C PRO A 137 -12.68 2.54 -14.85
N GLU A 138 -13.39 3.55 -15.36
CA GLU A 138 -12.94 4.95 -15.40
C GLU A 138 -12.92 5.62 -14.03
N GLN A 139 -13.53 5.00 -13.02
CA GLN A 139 -13.57 5.45 -11.64
C GLN A 139 -12.51 4.78 -10.78
N ILE A 140 -11.75 3.83 -11.32
CA ILE A 140 -10.70 3.10 -10.62
C ILE A 140 -9.34 3.60 -11.08
N VAL A 141 -8.59 4.22 -10.18
CA VAL A 141 -7.21 4.63 -10.43
C VAL A 141 -6.28 3.56 -9.86
N LEU A 142 -5.41 3.00 -10.70
CA LEU A 142 -4.36 2.11 -10.23
C LEU A 142 -3.18 2.93 -9.71
N CYS A 143 -2.78 2.67 -8.48
CA CYS A 143 -1.63 3.32 -7.84
C CYS A 143 -0.76 2.24 -7.19
N GLY A 144 0.51 2.25 -7.48
CA GLY A 144 1.46 1.33 -6.88
C GLY A 144 2.84 1.95 -6.73
N GLU A 145 3.54 1.56 -5.68
CA GLU A 145 4.91 1.97 -5.45
C GLU A 145 5.87 0.79 -5.62
N SER A 146 7.06 1.02 -6.18
CA SER A 146 8.09 -0.02 -6.30
C SER A 146 7.51 -1.31 -6.93
N ALA A 147 7.52 -2.44 -6.20
CA ALA A 147 6.92 -3.70 -6.64
C ALA A 147 5.43 -3.59 -6.99
N GLY A 148 4.67 -2.77 -6.28
CA GLY A 148 3.25 -2.55 -6.58
C GLY A 148 3.00 -1.79 -7.88
N GLY A 149 4.03 -1.21 -8.49
CA GLY A 149 3.98 -0.55 -9.80
C GLY A 149 4.40 -1.45 -10.97
N GLY A 150 4.73 -2.72 -10.69
CA GLY A 150 5.24 -3.70 -11.66
C GLY A 150 4.20 -4.48 -12.45
#